data_b1e7d487c6b8ef6f38612783b9fdebf6
#
_entry.id   b1e7d487c6b8ef6f38612783b9fdebf6
#
_cell.length_a   1.000
_cell.length_b   1.000
_cell.length_c   1.000
_cell.angle_alpha   90.00
_cell.angle_beta   90.00
_cell.angle_gamma   90.00
#
_symmetry.space_group_name_H-M   'P 1'
#
loop_
_entity.id
_entity.type
_entity.pdbx_description
1 polymer ?
#
loop_
_entity_poly.entity_id
_entity_poly.type
_entity_poly.pdbx_seq_one_letter_code
_entity_poly.pdbx_strand_id
1 'polypeptide(L)'
;VAFRTPHAARDLGITAVYQELSLVPDMTIAENIWLAHEPLRARTFVKGKSVKARTQALLDLFAGAIPSTVAPDVPVAGLPPDEKQIVEILKALSQEPRLIILDEATASLDSQQVSRLFDLVGQWKAEGRAVVFVSHRMDEIFRIADRIVVLRNGQTVGELAAADASERAVVALMTGADVADTATAIQDVVQRSGDGATGAIRLRVDDLRSAAVRGVTFELHDGELLGLGGLRGQGQEDVLLAVFGAQHFDG
;
A
#
# COMPACT_ATOMS: atom_id res chain seq x y z
N VAL A 1 6.89 1.06 27.73
CA VAL A 1 6.33 -0.30 27.87
C VAL A 1 7.22 -1.23 27.09
N ALA A 2 7.73 -2.31 27.70
CA ALA A 2 8.56 -3.30 27.00
C ALA A 2 7.76 -4.61 26.90
N PHE A 3 7.43 -5.01 25.69
CA PHE A 3 6.81 -6.31 25.43
C PHE A 3 7.90 -7.37 25.20
N ARG A 4 7.80 -8.50 25.85
CA ARG A 4 8.75 -9.60 25.67
C ARG A 4 8.37 -10.55 24.55
N THR A 5 7.11 -10.53 24.10
CA THR A 5 6.60 -11.39 23.02
C THR A 5 5.48 -10.68 22.26
N PRO A 6 5.25 -11.01 20.96
CA PRO A 6 4.12 -10.52 20.18
C PRO A 6 2.75 -10.86 20.81
N HIS A 7 2.68 -11.99 21.52
CA HIS A 7 1.46 -12.42 22.22
C HIS A 7 1.09 -11.44 23.34
N ALA A 8 2.08 -11.00 24.15
CA ALA A 8 1.84 -10.01 25.20
C ALA A 8 1.38 -8.65 24.67
N ALA A 9 1.80 -8.26 23.47
CA ALA A 9 1.31 -7.06 22.81
C ALA A 9 -0.16 -7.24 22.36
N ARG A 10 -0.50 -8.38 21.79
CA ARG A 10 -1.89 -8.72 21.41
C ARG A 10 -2.85 -8.75 22.57
N ASP A 11 -2.44 -9.31 23.72
CA ASP A 11 -3.27 -9.34 24.94
C ASP A 11 -3.63 -7.94 25.45
N LEU A 12 -2.84 -6.94 25.10
CA LEU A 12 -3.09 -5.53 25.40
C LEU A 12 -3.85 -4.79 24.28
N GLY A 13 -4.27 -5.52 23.24
CA GLY A 13 -5.02 -4.98 22.13
C GLY A 13 -4.15 -4.26 21.09
N ILE A 14 -2.88 -4.66 20.91
CA ILE A 14 -1.99 -4.13 19.89
C ILE A 14 -1.89 -5.16 18.76
N THR A 15 -2.22 -4.74 17.52
CA THR A 15 -2.05 -5.56 16.32
C THR A 15 -1.22 -4.81 15.27
N ALA A 16 -0.58 -5.57 14.38
CA ALA A 16 0.19 -5.02 13.28
C ALA A 16 -0.17 -5.73 11.97
N VAL A 17 -0.29 -4.94 10.91
CA VAL A 17 -0.28 -5.37 9.52
C VAL A 17 1.12 -5.09 9.01
N TYR A 18 1.84 -6.13 8.63
CA TYR A 18 3.21 -6.04 8.15
C TYR A 18 3.25 -5.92 6.62
N GLN A 19 4.34 -5.40 6.08
CA GLN A 19 4.61 -5.33 4.65
C GLN A 19 4.60 -6.74 4.01
N GLU A 20 5.16 -7.75 4.71
CA GLU A 20 5.09 -9.14 4.28
C GLU A 20 3.82 -9.81 4.83
N LEU A 21 3.02 -10.38 3.91
CA LEU A 21 1.76 -11.02 4.28
C LEU A 21 2.01 -12.34 5.03
N SER A 22 1.27 -12.53 6.12
CA SER A 22 1.35 -13.73 6.97
C SER A 22 0.21 -14.73 6.69
N LEU A 23 -0.33 -14.72 5.47
CA LEU A 23 -1.44 -15.58 5.06
C LEU A 23 -0.95 -16.97 4.67
N VAL A 24 -1.75 -18.00 5.01
CA VAL A 24 -1.54 -19.38 4.61
C VAL A 24 -2.30 -19.63 3.31
N PRO A 25 -1.61 -19.88 2.17
CA PRO A 25 -2.22 -19.92 0.85
C PRO A 25 -3.34 -20.95 0.69
N ASP A 26 -3.17 -22.13 1.27
CA ASP A 26 -4.11 -23.25 1.14
C ASP A 26 -5.34 -23.14 2.05
N MET A 27 -5.36 -22.15 2.93
CA MET A 27 -6.51 -21.85 3.80
C MET A 27 -7.45 -20.84 3.15
N THR A 28 -8.73 -20.93 3.52
CA THR A 28 -9.75 -19.95 3.13
C THR A 28 -9.51 -18.59 3.81
N ILE A 29 -10.19 -17.56 3.32
CA ILE A 29 -10.19 -16.22 3.94
C ILE A 29 -10.62 -16.32 5.40
N ALA A 30 -11.71 -17.04 5.69
CA ALA A 30 -12.21 -17.20 7.05
C ALA A 30 -11.19 -17.89 7.96
N GLU A 31 -10.54 -18.96 7.52
CA GLU A 31 -9.53 -19.68 8.28
C GLU A 31 -8.30 -18.79 8.53
N ASN A 32 -7.84 -18.02 7.55
CA ASN A 32 -6.75 -17.08 7.72
C ASN A 32 -7.05 -15.97 8.72
N ILE A 33 -8.23 -15.34 8.63
CA ILE A 33 -8.63 -14.24 9.52
C ILE A 33 -8.69 -14.72 10.98
N TRP A 34 -9.23 -15.91 11.25
CA TRP A 34 -9.45 -16.40 12.60
C TRP A 34 -8.36 -17.35 13.11
N LEU A 35 -7.30 -17.55 12.36
CA LEU A 35 -6.19 -18.43 12.74
C LEU A 35 -5.65 -18.07 14.13
N ALA A 36 -5.62 -19.07 15.03
CA ALA A 36 -5.17 -18.97 16.41
C ALA A 36 -6.03 -18.11 17.37
N HIS A 37 -7.21 -17.64 16.95
CA HIS A 37 -8.18 -16.95 17.82
C HIS A 37 -9.64 -17.22 17.41
N GLU A 38 -9.91 -18.42 16.94
CA GLU A 38 -11.21 -18.85 16.47
C GLU A 38 -12.28 -18.69 17.57
N PRO A 39 -13.50 -18.22 17.22
CA PRO A 39 -14.60 -18.15 18.17
C PRO A 39 -15.07 -19.56 18.57
N LEU A 40 -14.66 -20.00 19.75
CA LEU A 40 -14.93 -21.33 20.28
C LEU A 40 -16.33 -21.43 20.93
N ARG A 41 -17.00 -22.59 20.77
CA ARG A 41 -18.15 -23.01 21.57
C ARG A 41 -17.66 -23.91 22.69
N ALA A 42 -17.99 -23.57 23.97
CA ALA A 42 -17.59 -24.33 25.14
C ALA A 42 -16.07 -24.65 25.21
N ARG A 43 -15.22 -23.72 24.75
CA ARG A 43 -13.75 -23.81 24.71
C ARG A 43 -13.16 -24.94 23.83
N THR A 44 -13.97 -25.67 23.04
CA THR A 44 -13.48 -26.86 22.33
C THR A 44 -13.90 -26.92 20.86
N PHE A 45 -15.06 -26.35 20.49
CA PHE A 45 -15.56 -26.48 19.12
C PHE A 45 -15.66 -25.10 18.43
N VAL A 46 -15.12 -25.02 17.22
CA VAL A 46 -15.26 -23.83 16.36
C VAL A 46 -16.70 -23.71 15.87
N LYS A 47 -17.32 -22.53 16.06
CA LYS A 47 -18.65 -22.23 15.52
C LYS A 47 -18.56 -21.83 14.05
N GLY A 48 -18.46 -22.79 13.12
CA GLY A 48 -18.28 -22.50 11.69
C GLY A 48 -19.28 -21.48 11.10
N LYS A 49 -20.58 -21.57 11.43
CA LYS A 49 -21.56 -20.56 11.00
C LYS A 49 -21.30 -19.17 11.58
N SER A 50 -20.80 -19.07 12.81
CA SER A 50 -20.44 -17.80 13.45
C SER A 50 -19.16 -17.23 12.84
N VAL A 51 -18.18 -18.06 12.49
CA VAL A 51 -16.96 -17.66 11.81
C VAL A 51 -17.27 -17.06 10.46
N LYS A 52 -18.07 -17.76 9.63
CA LYS A 52 -18.47 -17.24 8.30
C LYS A 52 -19.20 -15.91 8.38
N ALA A 53 -20.18 -15.79 9.28
CA ALA A 53 -20.95 -14.56 9.43
C ALA A 53 -20.06 -13.37 9.91
N ARG A 54 -19.15 -13.63 10.85
CA ARG A 54 -18.21 -12.60 11.31
C ARG A 54 -17.18 -12.22 10.23
N THR A 55 -16.69 -13.20 9.46
CA THR A 55 -15.80 -12.94 8.32
C THR A 55 -16.51 -12.11 7.27
N GLN A 56 -17.79 -12.42 6.96
CA GLN A 56 -18.56 -11.63 6.01
C GLN A 56 -18.72 -10.18 6.51
N ALA A 57 -19.04 -9.98 7.78
CA ALA A 57 -19.13 -8.63 8.35
C ALA A 57 -17.81 -7.84 8.27
N LEU A 58 -16.66 -8.52 8.36
CA LEU A 58 -15.35 -7.89 8.13
C LEU A 58 -15.14 -7.55 6.66
N LEU A 59 -15.46 -8.46 5.73
CA LEU A 59 -15.38 -8.21 4.29
C LEU A 59 -16.28 -7.04 3.86
N ASP A 60 -17.47 -6.92 4.47
CA ASP A 60 -18.41 -5.83 4.21
C ASP A 60 -17.84 -4.44 4.56
N LEU A 61 -16.80 -4.36 5.41
CA LEU A 61 -16.05 -3.12 5.63
C LEU A 61 -15.42 -2.57 4.34
N PHE A 62 -15.08 -3.43 3.40
CA PHE A 62 -14.55 -3.07 2.08
C PHE A 62 -15.57 -3.26 0.94
N ALA A 63 -16.86 -3.34 1.27
CA ALA A 63 -17.92 -3.44 0.25
C ALA A 63 -17.82 -2.29 -0.77
N GLY A 64 -17.88 -2.64 -2.05
CA GLY A 64 -17.71 -1.71 -3.16
C GLY A 64 -16.26 -1.47 -3.58
N ALA A 65 -15.27 -1.78 -2.71
CA ALA A 65 -13.84 -1.68 -3.03
C ALA A 65 -13.20 -3.06 -3.31
N ILE A 66 -13.93 -4.16 -3.06
CA ILE A 66 -13.52 -5.52 -3.42
C ILE A 66 -14.65 -6.20 -4.22
N PRO A 67 -14.32 -7.15 -5.11
CA PRO A 67 -15.32 -7.92 -5.84
C PRO A 67 -16.22 -8.75 -4.91
N SER A 68 -17.47 -8.93 -5.28
CA SER A 68 -18.44 -9.78 -4.54
C SER A 68 -18.06 -11.28 -4.55
N THR A 69 -17.10 -11.67 -5.37
CA THR A 69 -16.52 -13.02 -5.42
C THR A 69 -15.58 -13.30 -4.24
N VAL A 70 -15.09 -12.27 -3.55
CA VAL A 70 -14.27 -12.39 -2.33
C VAL A 70 -15.20 -12.74 -1.18
N ALA A 71 -15.22 -14.02 -0.80
CA ALA A 71 -16.14 -14.58 0.19
C ALA A 71 -15.39 -15.43 1.23
N PRO A 72 -15.96 -15.67 2.41
CA PRO A 72 -15.29 -16.39 3.51
C PRO A 72 -14.66 -17.74 3.14
N ASP A 73 -15.25 -18.45 2.20
CA ASP A 73 -14.85 -19.82 1.79
C ASP A 73 -13.81 -19.83 0.65
N VAL A 74 -13.43 -18.67 0.13
CA VAL A 74 -12.46 -18.58 -0.98
C VAL A 74 -11.04 -18.83 -0.46
N PRO A 75 -10.28 -19.77 -1.08
CA PRO A 75 -8.87 -19.96 -0.75
C PRO A 75 -8.03 -18.72 -1.08
N VAL A 76 -7.11 -18.37 -0.18
CA VAL A 76 -6.26 -17.18 -0.33
C VAL A 76 -5.25 -17.32 -1.47
N ALA A 77 -4.85 -18.54 -1.85
CA ALA A 77 -3.90 -18.78 -2.93
C ALA A 77 -4.28 -18.06 -4.24
N GLY A 78 -5.56 -18.10 -4.61
CA GLY A 78 -6.08 -17.54 -5.86
C GLY A 78 -6.34 -16.04 -5.85
N LEU A 79 -6.22 -15.36 -4.72
CA LEU A 79 -6.48 -13.93 -4.63
C LEU A 79 -5.34 -13.10 -5.23
N PRO A 80 -5.64 -11.98 -5.89
CA PRO A 80 -4.64 -11.01 -6.31
C PRO A 80 -4.00 -10.31 -5.08
N PRO A 81 -2.85 -9.61 -5.24
CA PRO A 81 -2.09 -9.03 -4.13
C PRO A 81 -2.87 -8.02 -3.29
N ASP A 82 -3.70 -7.20 -3.91
CA ASP A 82 -4.55 -6.20 -3.25
C ASP A 82 -5.61 -6.84 -2.36
N GLU A 83 -6.29 -7.88 -2.84
CA GLU A 83 -7.27 -8.62 -2.03
C GLU A 83 -6.60 -9.37 -0.87
N LYS A 84 -5.41 -9.94 -1.08
CA LYS A 84 -4.60 -10.53 -0.01
C LYS A 84 -4.24 -9.50 1.07
N GLN A 85 -3.85 -8.30 0.66
CA GLN A 85 -3.54 -7.21 1.58
C GLN A 85 -4.77 -6.84 2.43
N ILE A 86 -5.96 -6.78 1.81
CA ILE A 86 -7.21 -6.52 2.54
C ILE A 86 -7.49 -7.65 3.54
N VAL A 87 -7.30 -8.91 3.17
CA VAL A 87 -7.48 -10.05 4.10
C VAL A 87 -6.53 -9.93 5.30
N GLU A 88 -5.27 -9.51 5.10
CA GLU A 88 -4.31 -9.29 6.20
C GLU A 88 -4.76 -8.14 7.13
N ILE A 89 -5.28 -7.05 6.57
CA ILE A 89 -5.87 -5.95 7.35
C ILE A 89 -7.07 -6.46 8.16
N LEU A 90 -7.99 -7.22 7.55
CA LEU A 90 -9.16 -7.77 8.23
C LEU A 90 -8.78 -8.77 9.32
N LYS A 91 -7.71 -9.54 9.13
CA LYS A 91 -7.14 -10.43 10.14
C LYS A 91 -6.65 -9.64 11.37
N ALA A 92 -5.99 -8.51 11.18
CA ALA A 92 -5.61 -7.64 12.29
C ALA A 92 -6.84 -7.04 13.01
N LEU A 93 -7.86 -6.64 12.26
CA LEU A 93 -9.10 -6.06 12.79
C LEU A 93 -9.97 -7.06 13.55
N SER A 94 -9.95 -8.35 13.17
CA SER A 94 -10.73 -9.40 13.83
C SER A 94 -10.44 -9.55 15.32
N GLN A 95 -9.30 -9.01 15.78
CA GLN A 95 -8.85 -9.01 17.17
C GLN A 95 -9.37 -7.79 17.97
N GLU A 96 -10.19 -6.92 17.35
CA GLU A 96 -10.75 -5.70 17.97
C GLU A 96 -9.67 -4.84 18.66
N PRO A 97 -8.59 -4.45 17.95
CA PRO A 97 -7.44 -3.81 18.57
C PRO A 97 -7.76 -2.40 19.09
N ARG A 98 -7.01 -1.99 20.12
CA ARG A 98 -6.96 -0.61 20.62
C ARG A 98 -5.88 0.23 19.92
N LEU A 99 -4.81 -0.43 19.48
CA LEU A 99 -3.73 0.14 18.69
C LEU A 99 -3.51 -0.72 17.44
N ILE A 100 -3.56 -0.11 16.28
CA ILE A 100 -3.31 -0.75 15.00
C ILE A 100 -2.05 -0.14 14.39
N ILE A 101 -1.09 -0.99 14.01
CA ILE A 101 0.09 -0.59 13.26
C ILE A 101 -0.12 -1.03 11.82
N LEU A 102 -0.05 -0.08 10.89
CA LEU A 102 -0.17 -0.30 9.45
C LEU A 102 1.18 0.00 8.81
N ASP A 103 1.96 -1.04 8.50
CA ASP A 103 3.28 -0.92 7.90
C ASP A 103 3.20 -1.17 6.39
N GLU A 104 3.31 -0.08 5.62
CA GLU A 104 3.14 -0.06 4.15
C GLU A 104 1.88 -0.79 3.64
N ALA A 105 0.81 -0.78 4.44
CA ALA A 105 -0.41 -1.54 4.19
C ALA A 105 -1.18 -1.10 2.93
N THR A 106 -0.79 -0.01 2.29
CA THR A 106 -1.39 0.54 1.07
C THR A 106 -0.63 0.19 -0.22
N ALA A 107 0.56 -0.42 -0.10
CA ALA A 107 1.46 -0.63 -1.25
C ALA A 107 0.84 -1.42 -2.42
N SER A 108 -0.03 -2.40 -2.12
CA SER A 108 -0.71 -3.23 -3.13
C SER A 108 -2.12 -2.73 -3.47
N LEU A 109 -2.67 -1.78 -2.71
CA LEU A 109 -4.06 -1.35 -2.85
C LEU A 109 -4.24 -0.35 -4.00
N ASP A 110 -5.37 -0.42 -4.67
CA ASP A 110 -5.78 0.63 -5.60
C ASP A 110 -6.31 1.89 -4.87
N SER A 111 -6.58 2.95 -5.63
CA SER A 111 -7.01 4.23 -5.06
C SER A 111 -8.36 4.17 -4.32
N GLN A 112 -9.28 3.30 -4.75
CA GLN A 112 -10.58 3.11 -4.12
C GLN A 112 -10.44 2.34 -2.80
N GLN A 113 -9.60 1.30 -2.80
CA GLN A 113 -9.28 0.50 -1.62
C GLN A 113 -8.53 1.33 -0.57
N VAL A 114 -7.55 2.15 -0.99
CA VAL A 114 -6.85 3.11 -0.12
C VAL A 114 -7.83 4.11 0.49
N SER A 115 -8.73 4.68 -0.33
CA SER A 115 -9.73 5.63 0.18
C SER A 115 -10.63 4.96 1.22
N ARG A 116 -11.08 3.72 0.96
CA ARG A 116 -11.89 2.98 1.90
C ARG A 116 -11.17 2.65 3.21
N LEU A 117 -9.88 2.27 3.14
CA LEU A 117 -9.05 2.06 4.33
C LEU A 117 -8.95 3.35 5.16
N PHE A 118 -8.76 4.50 4.52
CA PHE A 118 -8.65 5.78 5.22
C PHE A 118 -9.97 6.21 5.87
N ASP A 119 -11.11 5.93 5.25
CA ASP A 119 -12.42 6.13 5.87
C ASP A 119 -12.57 5.27 7.14
N LEU A 120 -12.10 4.01 7.10
CA LEU A 120 -12.07 3.12 8.26
C LEU A 120 -11.12 3.63 9.35
N VAL A 121 -9.93 4.12 8.99
CA VAL A 121 -9.00 4.76 9.94
C VAL A 121 -9.66 5.94 10.64
N GLY A 122 -10.39 6.78 9.91
CA GLY A 122 -11.18 7.88 10.48
C GLY A 122 -12.22 7.41 11.48
N GLN A 123 -12.94 6.33 11.18
CA GLN A 123 -13.91 5.72 12.10
C GLN A 123 -13.23 5.17 13.36
N TRP A 124 -12.11 4.45 13.22
CA TRP A 124 -11.36 3.93 14.37
C TRP A 124 -10.84 5.03 15.29
N LYS A 125 -10.36 6.15 14.73
CA LYS A 125 -9.97 7.33 15.49
C LYS A 125 -11.16 7.90 16.27
N ALA A 126 -12.33 8.00 15.64
CA ALA A 126 -13.56 8.48 16.29
C ALA A 126 -14.02 7.55 17.42
N GLU A 127 -13.76 6.24 17.30
CA GLU A 127 -14.01 5.22 18.34
C GLU A 127 -12.95 5.23 19.46
N GLY A 128 -11.93 6.11 19.40
CA GLY A 128 -10.87 6.22 20.37
C GLY A 128 -9.74 5.20 20.23
N ARG A 129 -9.63 4.53 19.08
CA ARG A 129 -8.50 3.65 18.76
C ARG A 129 -7.31 4.47 18.28
N ALA A 130 -6.10 4.04 18.60
CA ALA A 130 -4.87 4.62 18.10
C ALA A 130 -4.41 3.89 16.84
N VAL A 131 -3.85 4.65 15.89
CA VAL A 131 -3.28 4.09 14.65
C VAL A 131 -1.86 4.61 14.48
N VAL A 132 -0.92 3.72 14.21
CA VAL A 132 0.42 4.04 13.72
C VAL A 132 0.46 3.66 12.24
N PHE A 133 0.66 4.64 11.39
CA PHE A 133 0.71 4.45 9.94
C PHE A 133 2.14 4.72 9.45
N VAL A 134 2.76 3.69 8.88
CA VAL A 134 4.10 3.78 8.28
C VAL A 134 3.95 3.74 6.78
N SER A 135 4.40 4.78 6.10
CA SER A 135 4.40 4.89 4.64
C SER A 135 5.53 5.80 4.18
N HIS A 136 6.00 5.58 2.97
CA HIS A 136 6.91 6.49 2.27
C HIS A 136 6.16 7.43 1.30
N ARG A 137 4.83 7.29 1.20
CA ARG A 137 3.96 8.12 0.35
C ARG A 137 3.44 9.31 1.14
N MET A 138 3.95 10.48 0.81
CA MET A 138 3.64 11.73 1.53
C MET A 138 2.16 12.10 1.43
N ASP A 139 1.55 11.93 0.25
CA ASP A 139 0.12 12.16 0.03
C ASP A 139 -0.78 11.40 1.00
N GLU A 140 -0.42 10.14 1.30
CA GLU A 140 -1.14 9.31 2.25
C GLU A 140 -0.94 9.80 3.69
N ILE A 141 0.31 10.10 4.06
CA ILE A 141 0.64 10.58 5.41
C ILE A 141 -0.12 11.88 5.72
N PHE A 142 -0.06 12.87 4.82
CA PHE A 142 -0.74 14.14 5.00
C PHE A 142 -2.28 14.03 5.00
N ARG A 143 -2.82 12.98 4.38
CA ARG A 143 -4.27 12.75 4.33
C ARG A 143 -4.85 12.27 5.65
N ILE A 144 -4.11 11.46 6.44
CA ILE A 144 -4.70 10.76 7.60
C ILE A 144 -4.01 11.04 8.93
N ALA A 145 -2.75 11.51 8.94
CA ALA A 145 -1.98 11.69 10.15
C ALA A 145 -2.41 12.97 10.90
N ASP A 146 -2.43 12.90 12.22
CA ASP A 146 -2.50 14.09 13.09
C ASP A 146 -1.10 14.60 13.42
N ARG A 147 -0.14 13.69 13.51
CA ARG A 147 1.25 13.95 13.88
C ARG A 147 2.19 13.08 13.04
N ILE A 148 3.27 13.67 12.58
CA ILE A 148 4.29 13.02 11.75
C ILE A 148 5.58 12.95 12.55
N VAL A 149 6.12 11.73 12.70
CA VAL A 149 7.43 11.49 13.31
C VAL A 149 8.38 11.03 12.21
N VAL A 150 9.47 11.75 12.00
CA VAL A 150 10.45 11.42 10.96
C VAL A 150 11.62 10.65 11.57
N LEU A 151 11.86 9.47 11.02
CA LEU A 151 12.95 8.57 11.40
C LEU A 151 14.04 8.60 10.32
N ARG A 152 15.31 8.72 10.74
CA ARG A 152 16.48 8.59 9.88
C ARG A 152 17.59 7.86 10.62
N ASN A 153 18.14 6.80 9.99
CA ASN A 153 19.18 5.96 10.59
C ASN A 153 18.83 5.45 12.00
N GLY A 154 17.57 5.06 12.22
CA GLY A 154 17.09 4.53 13.50
C GLY A 154 16.88 5.58 14.60
N GLN A 155 17.00 6.87 14.28
CA GLN A 155 16.79 7.97 15.24
C GLN A 155 15.64 8.88 14.80
N THR A 156 14.89 9.41 15.77
CA THR A 156 13.91 10.45 15.50
C THR A 156 14.64 11.77 15.22
N VAL A 157 14.47 12.29 14.00
CA VAL A 157 15.07 13.55 13.55
C VAL A 157 14.10 14.72 13.54
N GLY A 158 12.82 14.47 13.68
CA GLY A 158 11.80 15.51 13.77
C GLY A 158 10.43 14.96 14.14
N GLU A 159 9.62 15.82 14.73
CA GLU A 159 8.22 15.57 15.07
C GLU A 159 7.42 16.82 14.71
N LEU A 160 6.35 16.66 13.92
CA LEU A 160 5.56 17.75 13.36
C LEU A 160 4.07 17.46 13.53
N ALA A 161 3.27 18.46 13.87
CA ALA A 161 1.82 18.38 13.67
C ALA A 161 1.54 18.36 12.17
N ALA A 162 0.71 17.44 11.68
CA ALA A 162 0.45 17.31 10.24
C ALA A 162 -0.18 18.58 9.65
N ALA A 163 -1.00 19.30 10.43
CA ALA A 163 -1.63 20.56 10.03
C ALA A 163 -0.61 21.69 9.74
N ASP A 164 0.55 21.66 10.41
CA ASP A 164 1.60 22.69 10.30
C ASP A 164 2.77 22.24 9.44
N ALA A 165 2.78 20.95 9.04
CA ALA A 165 3.87 20.35 8.28
C ALA A 165 3.68 20.61 6.77
N SER A 166 4.78 20.83 6.07
CA SER A 166 4.82 20.75 4.60
C SER A 166 5.59 19.51 4.16
N GLU A 167 5.25 18.97 3.01
CA GLU A 167 5.97 17.84 2.40
C GLU A 167 7.47 18.13 2.30
N ARG A 168 7.81 19.36 1.89
CA ARG A 168 9.19 19.82 1.79
C ARG A 168 9.93 19.76 3.13
N ALA A 169 9.27 20.15 4.23
CA ALA A 169 9.86 20.09 5.57
C ALA A 169 10.11 18.63 6.01
N VAL A 170 9.17 17.74 5.72
CA VAL A 170 9.32 16.31 6.04
C VAL A 170 10.46 15.70 5.22
N VAL A 171 10.52 15.95 3.91
CA VAL A 171 11.58 15.47 3.02
C VAL A 171 12.95 16.00 3.47
N ALA A 172 13.06 17.28 3.85
CA ALA A 172 14.31 17.85 4.36
C ALA A 172 14.81 17.14 5.64
N LEU A 173 13.90 16.81 6.56
CA LEU A 173 14.22 16.00 7.74
C LEU A 173 14.67 14.58 7.37
N MET A 174 14.01 13.94 6.40
CA MET A 174 14.33 12.58 5.95
C MET A 174 15.72 12.52 5.31
N THR A 175 16.07 13.49 4.46
CA THR A 175 17.33 13.53 3.72
C THR A 175 18.48 14.14 4.53
N GLY A 176 18.16 15.03 5.47
CA GLY A 176 19.16 15.82 6.20
C GLY A 176 19.80 16.94 5.37
N ALA A 177 19.23 17.20 4.18
CA ALA A 177 19.67 18.30 3.34
C ALA A 177 18.97 19.60 3.76
N ASP A 178 19.68 20.73 3.68
CA ASP A 178 19.05 22.04 3.80
C ASP A 178 18.02 22.19 2.66
N VAL A 179 16.85 22.75 2.98
CA VAL A 179 15.74 22.94 2.02
C VAL A 179 16.19 23.68 0.76
N ALA A 180 17.19 24.54 0.88
CA ALA A 180 17.80 25.27 -0.23
C ALA A 180 18.56 24.35 -1.20
N ASP A 181 19.35 23.39 -0.68
CA ASP A 181 20.16 22.48 -1.50
C ASP A 181 19.31 21.49 -2.29
N THR A 182 18.22 21.00 -1.68
CA THR A 182 17.28 20.08 -2.35
C THR A 182 16.52 20.78 -3.49
N ALA A 183 16.14 22.04 -3.30
CA ALA A 183 15.46 22.83 -4.34
C ALA A 183 16.38 23.11 -5.54
N THR A 184 17.64 23.41 -5.27
CA THR A 184 18.65 23.64 -6.32
C THR A 184 18.94 22.36 -7.09
N ALA A 185 19.09 21.22 -6.40
CA ALA A 185 19.29 19.92 -7.04
C ALA A 185 18.12 19.50 -7.94
N ILE A 186 16.86 19.72 -7.48
CA ILE A 186 15.66 19.44 -8.28
C ILE A 186 15.58 20.41 -9.47
N GLN A 187 15.86 21.71 -9.28
CA GLN A 187 15.90 22.67 -10.38
C GLN A 187 16.98 22.35 -11.42
N ASP A 188 18.17 21.91 -10.99
CA ASP A 188 19.23 21.46 -11.88
C ASP A 188 18.83 20.22 -12.70
N VAL A 189 18.13 19.26 -12.11
CA VAL A 189 17.59 18.09 -12.81
C VAL A 189 16.50 18.50 -13.80
N VAL A 190 15.57 19.37 -13.39
CA VAL A 190 14.48 19.86 -14.26
C VAL A 190 15.02 20.72 -15.38
N GLN A 191 16.04 21.57 -15.14
CA GLN A 191 16.67 22.37 -16.19
C GLN A 191 17.48 21.51 -17.18
N ARG A 192 18.16 20.45 -16.70
CA ARG A 192 18.85 19.50 -17.59
C ARG A 192 17.88 18.66 -18.44
N SER A 193 16.67 18.43 -17.97
CA SER A 193 15.62 17.75 -18.74
C SER A 193 14.87 18.70 -19.70
N GLY A 194 15.05 20.01 -19.57
CA GLY A 194 14.38 21.04 -20.38
C GLY A 194 15.16 21.47 -21.64
N ASP A 195 16.46 21.21 -21.72
CA ASP A 195 17.20 21.34 -22.96
C ASP A 195 16.91 20.09 -23.79
N GLY A 196 16.04 20.25 -24.79
CA GLY A 196 15.50 19.17 -25.61
C GLY A 196 16.57 18.14 -25.99
N ALA A 197 16.23 16.87 -25.83
CA ALA A 197 17.12 15.74 -26.08
C ALA A 197 17.85 15.92 -27.43
N THR A 198 19.13 16.31 -27.40
CA THR A 198 19.97 16.60 -28.56
C THR A 198 20.81 15.39 -28.97
N GLY A 199 20.66 14.28 -28.25
CA GLY A 199 21.38 13.02 -28.47
C GLY A 199 20.82 12.19 -29.64
N ALA A 200 21.58 11.18 -30.04
CA ALA A 200 21.10 10.19 -31.02
C ALA A 200 19.92 9.41 -30.44
N ILE A 201 18.93 9.08 -31.28
CA ILE A 201 17.80 8.22 -30.90
C ILE A 201 18.35 6.84 -30.55
N ARG A 202 18.07 6.38 -29.32
CA ARG A 202 18.45 5.05 -28.83
C ARG A 202 17.31 4.04 -28.92
N LEU A 203 16.07 4.51 -28.75
CA LEU A 203 14.89 3.68 -28.90
C LEU A 203 13.82 4.48 -29.62
N ARG A 204 13.20 3.88 -30.62
CA ARG A 204 11.97 4.37 -31.23
C ARG A 204 10.92 3.29 -31.09
N VAL A 205 9.79 3.66 -30.53
CA VAL A 205 8.59 2.84 -30.45
C VAL A 205 7.57 3.52 -31.34
N ASP A 206 7.00 2.77 -32.30
CA ASP A 206 6.06 3.31 -33.28
C ASP A 206 4.80 2.44 -33.29
N ASP A 207 3.65 3.06 -32.99
CA ASP A 207 2.31 2.44 -32.96
C ASP A 207 2.24 1.12 -32.18
N LEU A 208 2.97 0.99 -31.06
CA LEU A 208 2.96 -0.22 -30.24
C LEU A 208 1.54 -0.60 -29.81
N ARG A 209 1.14 -1.83 -30.11
CA ARG A 209 -0.19 -2.36 -29.78
C ARG A 209 -0.07 -3.70 -29.07
N SER A 210 -0.89 -3.89 -28.03
CA SER A 210 -1.08 -5.16 -27.31
C SER A 210 -2.53 -5.26 -26.81
N ALA A 211 -2.85 -6.26 -26.01
CA ALA A 211 -4.18 -6.38 -25.42
C ALA A 211 -4.56 -5.15 -24.55
N ALA A 212 -3.59 -4.52 -23.88
CA ALA A 212 -3.79 -3.37 -22.99
C ALA A 212 -3.29 -2.04 -23.60
N VAL A 213 -2.47 -2.06 -24.65
CA VAL A 213 -1.84 -0.87 -25.26
C VAL A 213 -2.44 -0.60 -26.64
N ARG A 214 -2.81 0.66 -26.90
CA ARG A 214 -3.53 1.07 -28.11
C ARG A 214 -2.78 2.15 -28.90
N GLY A 215 -1.65 1.79 -29.52
CA GLY A 215 -0.93 2.70 -30.40
C GLY A 215 -0.07 3.72 -29.64
N VAL A 216 0.88 3.24 -28.86
CA VAL A 216 1.84 4.09 -28.14
C VAL A 216 3.06 4.36 -29.03
N THR A 217 3.40 5.64 -29.21
CA THR A 217 4.56 6.08 -29.97
C THR A 217 5.40 7.03 -29.14
N PHE A 218 6.71 6.79 -29.08
CA PHE A 218 7.71 7.69 -28.45
C PHE A 218 9.11 7.42 -28.96
N GLU A 219 9.99 8.38 -28.73
CA GLU A 219 11.44 8.23 -28.96
C GLU A 219 12.19 8.47 -27.65
N LEU A 220 13.30 7.80 -27.47
CA LEU A 220 14.21 7.98 -26.34
C LEU A 220 15.60 8.28 -26.90
N HIS A 221 16.23 9.34 -26.41
CA HIS A 221 17.52 9.83 -26.87
C HIS A 221 18.63 9.51 -25.89
N ASP A 222 19.87 9.66 -26.33
CA ASP A 222 21.05 9.50 -25.48
C ASP A 222 20.99 10.45 -24.28
N GLY A 223 21.14 9.89 -23.08
CA GLY A 223 21.12 10.65 -21.82
C GLY A 223 19.74 11.10 -21.35
N GLU A 224 18.67 10.73 -22.06
CA GLU A 224 17.30 11.04 -21.67
C GLU A 224 16.74 10.01 -20.68
N LEU A 225 15.95 10.48 -19.71
CA LEU A 225 15.11 9.67 -18.82
C LEU A 225 13.64 9.94 -19.16
N LEU A 226 12.98 8.96 -19.76
CA LEU A 226 11.56 9.02 -20.09
C LEU A 226 10.72 8.34 -19.00
N GLY A 227 9.82 9.09 -18.38
CA GLY A 227 8.85 8.55 -17.41
C GLY A 227 7.55 8.10 -18.08
N LEU A 228 7.13 6.85 -17.84
CA LEU A 228 5.82 6.35 -18.26
C LEU A 228 4.85 6.41 -17.07
N GLY A 229 3.96 7.41 -17.07
CA GLY A 229 2.97 7.64 -16.02
C GLY A 229 1.58 7.18 -16.40
N GLY A 230 0.76 6.79 -15.41
CA GLY A 230 -0.65 6.43 -15.59
C GLY A 230 -1.21 5.68 -14.39
N LEU A 231 -2.53 5.45 -14.38
CA LEU A 231 -3.16 4.62 -13.37
C LEU A 231 -2.78 3.15 -13.56
N ARG A 232 -2.84 2.36 -12.48
CA ARG A 232 -2.57 0.91 -12.52
C ARG A 232 -3.44 0.22 -13.59
N GLY A 233 -2.82 -0.65 -14.40
CA GLY A 233 -3.52 -1.37 -15.46
C GLY A 233 -3.78 -0.58 -16.76
N GLN A 234 -3.19 0.60 -16.92
CA GLN A 234 -3.34 1.43 -18.13
C GLN A 234 -2.30 1.11 -19.22
N GLY A 235 -1.52 0.03 -19.05
CA GLY A 235 -0.61 -0.46 -20.07
C GLY A 235 0.86 -0.04 -19.93
N GLN A 236 1.27 0.68 -18.88
CA GLN A 236 2.68 1.07 -18.68
C GLN A 236 3.59 -0.14 -18.57
N GLU A 237 3.17 -1.15 -17.80
CA GLU A 237 3.90 -2.40 -17.63
C GLU A 237 3.99 -3.17 -18.94
N ASP A 238 2.90 -3.22 -19.71
CA ASP A 238 2.85 -3.87 -21.03
C ASP A 238 3.82 -3.22 -22.02
N VAL A 239 3.92 -1.88 -22.02
CA VAL A 239 4.91 -1.16 -22.83
C VAL A 239 6.34 -1.56 -22.44
N LEU A 240 6.66 -1.62 -21.14
CA LEU A 240 7.99 -2.03 -20.67
C LEU A 240 8.29 -3.48 -21.05
N LEU A 241 7.34 -4.40 -20.84
CA LEU A 241 7.49 -5.81 -21.20
C LEU A 241 7.67 -6.02 -22.71
N ALA A 242 6.95 -5.23 -23.54
CA ALA A 242 7.09 -5.26 -24.99
C ALA A 242 8.48 -4.77 -25.42
N VAL A 243 8.93 -3.63 -24.90
CA VAL A 243 10.27 -3.07 -25.19
C VAL A 243 11.39 -4.01 -24.75
N PHE A 244 11.21 -4.71 -23.63
CA PHE A 244 12.16 -5.70 -23.13
C PHE A 244 12.11 -7.03 -23.91
N GLY A 245 11.08 -7.25 -24.74
CA GLY A 245 10.89 -8.48 -25.54
C GLY A 245 10.31 -9.65 -24.70
N ALA A 246 9.75 -9.38 -23.53
CA ALA A 246 9.11 -10.37 -22.67
C ALA A 246 7.64 -10.60 -23.02
N GLN A 247 7.03 -9.74 -23.83
CA GLN A 247 5.66 -9.84 -24.29
C GLN A 247 5.58 -9.63 -25.81
N HIS A 248 4.70 -10.37 -26.48
CA HIS A 248 4.45 -10.18 -27.92
C HIS A 248 3.61 -8.92 -28.16
N PHE A 249 3.94 -8.17 -29.19
CA PHE A 249 3.26 -6.94 -29.60
C PHE A 249 3.19 -6.83 -31.13
N ASP A 250 2.27 -6.00 -31.61
CA ASP A 250 2.17 -5.57 -33.00
C ASP A 250 2.60 -4.09 -33.08
N GLY A 251 3.40 -3.75 -34.11
CA GLY A 251 3.92 -2.40 -34.32
C GLY A 251 5.26 -2.37 -35.03
#